data_b24f41f08ae01b37cbafff871d07328a
#
_entry.id   b24f41f08ae01b37cbafff871d07328a
#
_cell.length_a   1.000
_cell.length_b   1.000
_cell.length_c   1.000
_cell.angle_alpha   90.00
_cell.angle_beta   90.00
_cell.angle_gamma   90.00
#
_symmetry.space_group_name_H-M   'P 1'
#
loop_
_entity.id
_entity.type
_entity.pdbx_description
1 polymer ?
#
loop_
_entity_poly.entity_id
_entity_poly.type
_entity_poly.pdbx_seq_one_letter_code
_entity_poly.pdbx_strand_id
1 'polypeptide(L)'
;MLTLHPHELVRPDATIRYWTGGDTGPTVVLLHGATLDHRAWDPQTEALAEAFRVVVPDLRGHGESDGRFDFEETVQDILALLDHGRAPEVVLVGLSLGANVAQEVLRRAPDRVQAVVVADATCNTAARALWEASMTVATLTAQAQLTGAEFGRYAARATALDPRVQDYALAANAHRSNSETVAILSSLLNTALRPEPGYRLPVPALLVHGDHDRIGDIATATRGWAEREPLAEYAVITGAGHASNLDNPEEFTAVLLEFLGRATALTARQEPAA
;
A
#
# COMPACT_ATOMS: atom_id res chain seq x y z
N MET A 1 -19.36 15.47 -2.93
CA MET A 1 -17.91 15.30 -3.17
C MET A 1 -17.17 15.56 -1.87
N LEU A 2 -16.50 14.58 -1.33
CA LEU A 2 -15.72 14.70 -0.09
C LEU A 2 -14.58 15.71 -0.30
N THR A 3 -14.41 16.64 0.64
CA THR A 3 -13.23 17.51 0.66
C THR A 3 -12.22 16.92 1.64
N LEU A 4 -11.09 16.48 1.13
CA LEU A 4 -9.96 16.09 1.98
C LEU A 4 -9.22 17.34 2.46
N HIS A 5 -8.83 17.38 3.74
CA HIS A 5 -8.12 18.49 4.36
C HIS A 5 -6.61 18.20 4.38
N PRO A 6 -5.76 19.08 3.81
CA PRO A 6 -4.31 18.89 3.77
C PRO A 6 -3.66 19.19 5.12
N HIS A 7 -2.62 18.41 5.45
CA HIS A 7 -1.82 18.53 6.65
C HIS A 7 -0.34 18.24 6.35
N GLU A 8 0.51 18.53 7.33
CA GLU A 8 1.94 18.28 7.28
C GLU A 8 2.42 17.60 8.56
N LEU A 9 3.32 16.65 8.40
CA LEU A 9 4.11 16.06 9.48
C LEU A 9 5.59 16.36 9.21
N VAL A 10 6.19 17.23 10.01
CA VAL A 10 7.62 17.54 9.89
C VAL A 10 8.45 16.42 10.50
N ARG A 11 9.40 15.90 9.72
CA ARG A 11 10.40 14.91 10.11
C ARG A 11 11.80 15.53 10.05
N PRO A 12 12.85 14.92 10.61
CA PRO A 12 14.18 15.50 10.63
C PRO A 12 14.74 15.88 9.26
N ASP A 13 14.41 15.12 8.21
CA ASP A 13 14.94 15.22 6.86
C ASP A 13 13.86 15.16 5.77
N ALA A 14 12.57 15.28 6.16
CA ALA A 14 11.44 15.29 5.25
C ALA A 14 10.22 15.99 5.86
N THR A 15 9.31 16.44 5.01
CA THR A 15 7.96 16.85 5.37
C THR A 15 6.97 15.89 4.70
N ILE A 16 6.20 15.18 5.49
CA ILE A 16 5.19 14.26 4.99
C ILE A 16 3.87 15.00 4.85
N ARG A 17 3.39 15.12 3.63
CA ARG A 17 2.07 15.65 3.32
C ARG A 17 1.03 14.56 3.48
N TYR A 18 -0.10 14.87 4.09
CA TYR A 18 -1.20 13.92 4.20
C TYR A 18 -2.54 14.65 4.22
N TRP A 19 -3.58 13.93 3.87
CA TRP A 19 -4.94 14.45 3.80
C TRP A 19 -5.84 13.65 4.73
N THR A 20 -6.83 14.32 5.32
CA THR A 20 -7.81 13.68 6.19
C THR A 20 -9.22 13.95 5.72
N GLY A 21 -10.12 12.99 5.94
CA GLY A 21 -11.55 13.11 5.68
C GLY A 21 -12.36 12.18 6.58
N GLY A 22 -13.67 12.40 6.64
CA GLY A 22 -14.54 11.65 7.54
C GLY A 22 -14.36 12.04 9.01
N ASP A 23 -15.47 12.12 9.75
CA ASP A 23 -15.47 12.63 11.12
C ASP A 23 -15.73 11.54 12.17
N THR A 24 -16.11 10.34 11.75
CA THR A 24 -16.58 9.27 12.64
C THR A 24 -15.88 7.94 12.37
N GLY A 25 -16.04 7.00 13.30
CA GLY A 25 -15.58 5.63 13.16
C GLY A 25 -14.08 5.44 13.35
N PRO A 26 -13.59 4.21 13.11
CA PRO A 26 -12.17 3.87 13.15
C PRO A 26 -11.35 4.64 12.13
N THR A 27 -10.06 4.81 12.40
CA THR A 27 -9.14 5.46 11.46
C THR A 27 -8.62 4.45 10.44
N VAL A 28 -8.75 4.77 9.16
CA VAL A 28 -8.20 4.02 8.02
C VAL A 28 -7.08 4.82 7.38
N VAL A 29 -5.88 4.27 7.33
CA VAL A 29 -4.71 4.89 6.70
C VAL A 29 -4.46 4.22 5.36
N LEU A 30 -4.48 5.00 4.27
CA LEU A 30 -4.38 4.54 2.89
C LEU A 30 -2.99 4.82 2.33
N LEU A 31 -2.18 3.80 2.09
CA LEU A 31 -0.78 3.89 1.66
C LEU A 31 -0.66 3.51 0.19
N HIS A 32 -0.24 4.46 -0.65
CA HIS A 32 -0.15 4.29 -2.09
C HIS A 32 1.05 3.43 -2.54
N GLY A 33 1.03 2.98 -3.79
CA GLY A 33 2.10 2.22 -4.44
C GLY A 33 3.31 3.06 -4.83
N ALA A 34 4.41 2.38 -5.18
CA ALA A 34 5.60 3.04 -5.71
C ALA A 34 5.26 3.93 -6.91
N THR A 35 5.89 5.11 -6.98
CA THR A 35 5.71 6.09 -8.07
C THR A 35 4.33 6.74 -8.20
N LEU A 36 3.39 6.39 -7.33
CA LEU A 36 2.08 7.02 -7.20
C LEU A 36 2.10 8.08 -6.08
N ASP A 37 0.93 8.59 -5.73
CA ASP A 37 0.68 9.55 -4.66
C ASP A 37 -0.71 9.33 -4.03
N HIS A 38 -1.13 10.20 -3.08
CA HIS A 38 -2.41 10.11 -2.38
C HIS A 38 -3.62 9.94 -3.30
N ARG A 39 -3.58 10.49 -4.53
CA ARG A 39 -4.68 10.41 -5.51
C ARG A 39 -4.96 8.99 -5.98
N ALA A 40 -4.04 8.04 -5.74
CA ALA A 40 -4.30 6.62 -5.97
C ALA A 40 -5.51 6.10 -5.18
N TRP A 41 -5.95 6.82 -4.14
CA TRP A 41 -7.05 6.44 -3.28
C TRP A 41 -8.32 7.28 -3.47
N ASP A 42 -8.31 8.25 -4.42
CA ASP A 42 -9.47 9.10 -4.69
C ASP A 42 -10.77 8.30 -4.91
N PRO A 43 -10.77 7.17 -5.66
CA PRO A 43 -11.99 6.41 -5.87
C PRO A 43 -12.58 5.77 -4.60
N GLN A 44 -11.78 5.53 -3.57
CA GLN A 44 -12.20 4.88 -2.33
C GLN A 44 -12.56 5.88 -1.22
N THR A 45 -11.97 7.08 -1.24
CA THR A 45 -12.03 8.01 -0.11
C THR A 45 -13.44 8.50 0.23
N GLU A 46 -14.28 8.77 -0.78
CA GLU A 46 -15.65 9.26 -0.54
C GLU A 46 -16.49 8.19 0.18
N ALA A 47 -16.47 6.96 -0.29
CA ALA A 47 -17.22 5.87 0.31
C ALA A 47 -16.69 5.49 1.70
N LEU A 48 -15.37 5.52 1.90
CA LEU A 48 -14.77 5.26 3.21
C LEU A 48 -15.13 6.34 4.24
N ALA A 49 -15.13 7.60 3.85
CA ALA A 49 -15.37 8.72 4.75
C ALA A 49 -16.82 8.78 5.30
N GLU A 50 -17.75 8.01 4.73
CA GLU A 50 -19.11 7.88 5.29
C GLU A 50 -19.12 7.17 6.66
N ALA A 51 -18.16 6.26 6.91
CA ALA A 51 -18.13 5.44 8.12
C ALA A 51 -16.79 5.43 8.85
N PHE A 52 -15.73 5.99 8.26
CA PHE A 52 -14.36 5.93 8.78
C PHE A 52 -13.70 7.33 8.74
N ARG A 53 -12.74 7.54 9.64
CA ARG A 53 -11.76 8.62 9.49
C ARG A 53 -10.71 8.16 8.51
N VAL A 54 -10.51 8.88 7.43
CA VAL A 54 -9.56 8.53 6.38
C VAL A 54 -8.32 9.40 6.50
N VAL A 55 -7.15 8.79 6.44
CA VAL A 55 -5.85 9.45 6.41
C VAL A 55 -5.07 8.94 5.20
N VAL A 56 -4.69 9.83 4.32
CA VAL A 56 -4.04 9.49 3.04
C VAL A 56 -2.72 10.25 2.92
N PRO A 57 -1.58 9.69 3.37
CA PRO A 57 -0.29 10.33 3.20
C PRO A 57 0.26 10.11 1.78
N ASP A 58 1.01 11.10 1.31
CA ASP A 58 2.05 10.87 0.33
C ASP A 58 3.27 10.28 1.06
N LEU A 59 3.74 9.12 0.64
CA LEU A 59 4.92 8.52 1.23
C LEU A 59 6.16 9.39 0.97
N ARG A 60 7.15 9.33 1.84
CA ARG A 60 8.43 10.04 1.70
C ARG A 60 8.95 10.00 0.24
N GLY A 61 9.31 11.17 -0.31
CA GLY A 61 9.79 11.31 -1.68
C GLY A 61 8.77 11.02 -2.77
N HIS A 62 7.46 11.01 -2.44
CA HIS A 62 6.35 10.84 -3.38
C HIS A 62 5.37 12.01 -3.27
N GLY A 63 4.65 12.26 -4.37
CA GLY A 63 3.60 13.27 -4.42
C GLY A 63 4.08 14.65 -3.97
N GLU A 64 3.43 15.19 -2.94
CA GLU A 64 3.78 16.49 -2.33
C GLU A 64 4.70 16.36 -1.10
N SER A 65 5.03 15.11 -0.68
CA SER A 65 6.02 14.84 0.36
C SER A 65 7.42 14.98 -0.18
N ASP A 66 8.31 15.63 0.58
CA ASP A 66 9.70 15.77 0.22
C ASP A 66 10.59 14.66 0.83
N GLY A 67 11.91 14.90 0.81
CA GLY A 67 12.90 13.93 1.25
C GLY A 67 13.24 12.87 0.22
N ARG A 68 14.27 12.10 0.50
CA ARG A 68 14.64 10.93 -0.32
C ARG A 68 13.90 9.70 0.19
N PHE A 69 13.33 8.91 -0.73
CA PHE A 69 12.75 7.64 -0.34
C PHE A 69 13.77 6.71 0.31
N ASP A 70 13.43 6.22 1.46
CA ASP A 70 14.06 5.12 2.17
C ASP A 70 12.94 4.31 2.84
N PHE A 71 12.99 2.98 2.69
CA PHE A 71 11.91 2.12 3.19
C PHE A 71 11.81 2.16 4.72
N GLU A 72 12.95 2.13 5.40
CA GLU A 72 13.02 2.16 6.86
C GLU A 72 12.47 3.48 7.42
N GLU A 73 12.93 4.61 6.86
CA GLU A 73 12.44 5.94 7.24
C GLU A 73 10.96 6.13 6.91
N THR A 74 10.49 5.55 5.79
CA THR A 74 9.06 5.59 5.44
C THR A 74 8.21 4.87 6.49
N VAL A 75 8.64 3.72 6.98
CA VAL A 75 7.96 3.02 8.07
C VAL A 75 7.95 3.87 9.35
N GLN A 76 9.06 4.54 9.68
CA GLN A 76 9.13 5.45 10.83
C GLN A 76 8.24 6.68 10.64
N ASP A 77 8.08 7.17 9.42
CA ASP A 77 7.16 8.28 9.14
C ASP A 77 5.70 7.89 9.38
N ILE A 78 5.31 6.69 8.96
CA ILE A 78 3.94 6.21 9.21
C ILE A 78 3.70 6.02 10.72
N LEU A 79 4.64 5.41 11.47
CA LEU A 79 4.52 5.30 12.92
C LEU A 79 4.38 6.69 13.58
N ALA A 80 5.19 7.66 13.16
CA ALA A 80 5.10 9.03 13.66
C ALA A 80 3.78 9.72 13.26
N LEU A 81 3.23 9.41 12.08
CA LEU A 81 1.93 9.90 11.64
C LEU A 81 0.80 9.38 12.55
N LEU A 82 0.86 8.09 12.95
CA LEU A 82 -0.10 7.52 13.89
C LEU A 82 -0.03 8.21 15.26
N ASP A 83 1.17 8.54 15.73
CA ASP A 83 1.36 9.25 16.99
C ASP A 83 0.86 10.70 16.92
N HIS A 84 1.17 11.38 15.80
CA HIS A 84 0.73 12.75 15.54
C HIS A 84 -0.80 12.86 15.49
N GLY A 85 -1.44 11.93 14.78
CA GLY A 85 -2.91 11.85 14.65
C GLY A 85 -3.63 11.40 15.93
N ARG A 86 -2.89 11.01 16.99
CA ARG A 86 -3.42 10.46 18.22
C ARG A 86 -4.41 9.32 18.03
N ALA A 87 -4.26 8.58 16.94
CA ALA A 87 -5.05 7.40 16.68
C ALA A 87 -4.47 6.23 17.52
N PRO A 88 -5.19 5.69 18.52
CA PRO A 88 -4.69 4.60 19.34
C PRO A 88 -4.46 3.34 18.50
N GLU A 89 -5.41 3.02 17.66
CA GLU A 89 -5.38 1.92 16.70
C GLU A 89 -5.92 2.38 15.34
N VAL A 90 -5.41 1.80 14.27
CA VAL A 90 -5.82 2.10 12.90
C VAL A 90 -6.02 0.84 12.07
N VAL A 91 -6.76 0.94 10.98
CA VAL A 91 -6.68 -0.03 9.90
C VAL A 91 -5.68 0.49 8.86
N LEU A 92 -4.73 -0.35 8.47
CA LEU A 92 -3.78 -0.04 7.41
C LEU A 92 -4.26 -0.65 6.09
N VAL A 93 -4.38 0.16 5.07
CA VAL A 93 -4.71 -0.28 3.70
C VAL A 93 -3.57 0.13 2.79
N GLY A 94 -2.89 -0.83 2.21
CA GLY A 94 -1.73 -0.55 1.36
C GLY A 94 -1.86 -1.16 -0.03
N LEU A 95 -1.41 -0.40 -1.03
CA LEU A 95 -1.24 -0.85 -2.40
C LEU A 95 0.25 -1.08 -2.67
N SER A 96 0.65 -2.27 -3.14
CA SER A 96 2.03 -2.54 -3.60
C SER A 96 3.08 -2.13 -2.56
N LEU A 97 3.93 -1.14 -2.84
CA LEU A 97 4.89 -0.57 -1.87
C LEU A 97 4.20 -0.18 -0.55
N GLY A 98 3.05 0.49 -0.61
CA GLY A 98 2.28 0.87 0.57
C GLY A 98 1.84 -0.34 1.40
N ALA A 99 1.53 -1.46 0.74
CA ALA A 99 1.20 -2.71 1.42
C ALA A 99 2.43 -3.34 2.10
N ASN A 100 3.62 -3.23 1.50
CA ASN A 100 4.85 -3.66 2.16
C ASN A 100 5.18 -2.77 3.38
N VAL A 101 4.94 -1.46 3.29
CA VAL A 101 5.06 -0.54 4.43
C VAL A 101 4.05 -0.91 5.52
N ALA A 102 2.77 -1.15 5.17
CA ALA A 102 1.73 -1.55 6.13
C ALA A 102 2.09 -2.83 6.90
N GLN A 103 2.62 -3.84 6.20
CA GLN A 103 3.08 -5.09 6.82
C GLN A 103 4.22 -4.83 7.83
N GLU A 104 5.16 -3.96 7.50
CA GLU A 104 6.28 -3.66 8.41
C GLU A 104 5.85 -2.81 9.61
N VAL A 105 4.91 -1.86 9.43
CA VAL A 105 4.29 -1.12 10.53
C VAL A 105 3.56 -2.09 11.47
N LEU A 106 2.73 -2.99 10.93
CA LEU A 106 2.07 -4.04 11.72
C LEU A 106 3.05 -4.91 12.49
N ARG A 107 4.15 -5.34 11.86
CA ARG A 107 5.16 -6.18 12.50
C ARG A 107 5.86 -5.48 13.67
N ARG A 108 6.08 -4.15 13.58
CA ARG A 108 6.76 -3.36 14.63
C ARG A 108 5.84 -2.87 15.73
N ALA A 109 4.61 -2.59 15.40
CA ALA A 109 3.64 -2.01 16.31
C ALA A 109 2.26 -2.71 16.18
N PRO A 110 2.19 -4.02 16.46
CA PRO A 110 0.95 -4.78 16.30
C PRO A 110 -0.21 -4.22 17.13
N ASP A 111 0.07 -3.68 18.30
CA ASP A 111 -0.94 -3.07 19.19
C ASP A 111 -1.51 -1.74 18.65
N ARG A 112 -0.95 -1.22 17.55
CA ARG A 112 -1.40 0.00 16.87
C ARG A 112 -2.25 -0.29 15.63
N VAL A 113 -2.43 -1.56 15.27
CA VAL A 113 -3.08 -1.97 14.04
C VAL A 113 -4.23 -2.93 14.33
N GLN A 114 -5.43 -2.48 14.03
CA GLN A 114 -6.67 -3.25 14.23
C GLN A 114 -6.90 -4.30 13.12
N ALA A 115 -6.54 -3.95 11.89
CA ALA A 115 -6.62 -4.82 10.73
C ALA A 115 -5.68 -4.32 9.62
N VAL A 116 -5.34 -5.17 8.66
CA VAL A 116 -4.50 -4.81 7.52
C VAL A 116 -5.11 -5.26 6.20
N VAL A 117 -5.03 -4.41 5.18
CA VAL A 117 -5.36 -4.75 3.79
C VAL A 117 -4.09 -4.67 2.97
N VAL A 118 -3.74 -5.77 2.33
CA VAL A 118 -2.59 -5.91 1.44
C VAL A 118 -3.10 -6.07 0.02
N ALA A 119 -3.04 -5.01 -0.76
CA ALA A 119 -3.45 -4.99 -2.15
C ALA A 119 -2.23 -5.09 -3.06
N ASP A 120 -2.29 -6.02 -4.02
CA ASP A 120 -1.32 -6.18 -5.10
C ASP A 120 0.15 -6.23 -4.61
N ALA A 121 0.39 -7.01 -3.54
CA ALA A 121 1.72 -7.15 -2.94
C ALA A 121 1.96 -8.56 -2.39
N THR A 122 3.22 -8.91 -2.27
CA THR A 122 3.66 -10.17 -1.66
C THR A 122 3.93 -10.03 -0.16
N CYS A 123 3.98 -11.15 0.54
CA CYS A 123 4.34 -11.22 1.95
C CYS A 123 5.81 -10.83 2.18
N ASN A 124 6.06 -9.84 3.05
CA ASN A 124 7.42 -9.38 3.40
C ASN A 124 8.26 -10.48 4.06
N THR A 125 7.62 -11.38 4.80
CA THR A 125 8.29 -12.44 5.58
C THR A 125 8.36 -13.78 4.85
N ALA A 126 7.88 -13.87 3.60
CA ALA A 126 7.96 -15.10 2.81
C ALA A 126 9.42 -15.42 2.45
N ALA A 127 9.76 -16.70 2.53
CA ALA A 127 11.01 -17.17 1.97
C ALA A 127 10.94 -17.06 0.43
N ARG A 128 11.94 -16.44 -0.18
CA ARG A 128 12.08 -16.36 -1.63
C ARG A 128 13.13 -17.33 -2.12
N ALA A 129 12.87 -17.96 -3.26
CA ALA A 129 13.87 -18.72 -3.94
C ALA A 129 14.97 -17.80 -4.51
N LEU A 130 16.23 -18.26 -4.51
CA LEU A 130 17.37 -17.48 -5.04
C LEU A 130 17.17 -17.05 -6.50
N TRP A 131 16.50 -17.88 -7.31
CA TRP A 131 16.22 -17.54 -8.71
C TRP A 131 15.22 -16.40 -8.85
N GLU A 132 14.23 -16.27 -7.96
CA GLU A 132 13.27 -15.14 -7.95
C GLU A 132 13.98 -13.82 -7.66
N ALA A 133 14.89 -13.81 -6.67
CA ALA A 133 15.72 -12.64 -6.39
C ALA A 133 16.60 -12.28 -7.60
N SER A 134 17.20 -13.28 -8.25
CA SER A 134 18.01 -13.06 -9.47
C SER A 134 17.21 -12.52 -10.63
N MET A 135 16.00 -13.00 -10.86
CA MET A 135 15.09 -12.50 -11.90
C MET A 135 14.67 -11.06 -11.63
N THR A 136 14.40 -10.72 -10.38
CA THR A 136 14.05 -9.35 -9.99
C THR A 136 15.21 -8.39 -10.26
N VAL A 137 16.44 -8.76 -9.87
CA VAL A 137 17.65 -7.97 -10.16
C VAL A 137 17.88 -7.81 -11.66
N ALA A 138 17.71 -8.89 -12.45
CA ALA A 138 17.84 -8.84 -13.91
C ALA A 138 16.81 -7.89 -14.53
N THR A 139 15.56 -7.93 -14.06
CA THR A 139 14.48 -7.05 -14.54
C THR A 139 14.79 -5.59 -14.22
N LEU A 140 15.18 -5.25 -13.01
CA LEU A 140 15.56 -3.89 -12.62
C LEU A 140 16.76 -3.39 -13.42
N THR A 141 17.76 -4.25 -13.67
CA THR A 141 18.92 -3.91 -14.48
C THR A 141 18.54 -3.61 -15.93
N ALA A 142 17.64 -4.40 -16.52
CA ALA A 142 17.14 -4.16 -17.86
C ALA A 142 16.34 -2.86 -17.94
N GLN A 143 15.49 -2.59 -16.97
CA GLN A 143 14.70 -1.36 -16.86
C GLN A 143 15.57 -0.11 -16.75
N ALA A 144 16.69 -0.20 -16.01
CA ALA A 144 17.64 0.90 -15.88
C ALA A 144 18.32 1.33 -17.21
N GLN A 145 18.25 0.49 -18.25
CA GLN A 145 18.77 0.80 -19.59
C GLN A 145 17.77 1.55 -20.48
N LEU A 146 16.49 1.63 -20.07
CA LEU A 146 15.47 2.35 -20.83
C LEU A 146 15.65 3.87 -20.69
N THR A 147 15.26 4.63 -21.73
CA THR A 147 15.11 6.08 -21.58
C THR A 147 14.00 6.43 -20.60
N GLY A 148 14.01 7.65 -20.03
CA GLY A 148 12.98 8.09 -19.08
C GLY A 148 11.55 7.88 -19.58
N ALA A 149 11.30 8.24 -20.84
CA ALA A 149 9.98 8.09 -21.45
C ALA A 149 9.59 6.63 -21.71
N GLU A 150 10.54 5.77 -22.07
CA GLU A 150 10.29 4.33 -22.28
C GLU A 150 10.02 3.63 -20.95
N PHE A 151 10.84 3.94 -19.94
CA PHE A 151 10.66 3.40 -18.60
C PHE A 151 9.33 3.81 -18.01
N GLY A 152 8.96 5.10 -18.07
CA GLY A 152 7.68 5.60 -17.59
C GLY A 152 6.49 4.89 -18.23
N ARG A 153 6.49 4.74 -19.57
CA ARG A 153 5.43 4.01 -20.28
C ARG A 153 5.38 2.52 -19.91
N TYR A 154 6.53 1.89 -19.73
CA TYR A 154 6.60 0.51 -19.27
C TYR A 154 6.01 0.36 -17.87
N ALA A 155 6.45 1.19 -16.93
CA ALA A 155 5.95 1.20 -15.55
C ALA A 155 4.44 1.44 -15.48
N ALA A 156 3.92 2.43 -16.22
CA ALA A 156 2.50 2.73 -16.25
C ALA A 156 1.65 1.55 -16.76
N ARG A 157 2.11 0.88 -17.82
CA ARG A 157 1.44 -0.33 -18.36
C ARG A 157 1.53 -1.53 -17.43
N ALA A 158 2.58 -1.63 -16.62
CA ALA A 158 2.71 -2.65 -15.61
C ALA A 158 1.81 -2.37 -14.40
N THR A 159 1.55 -1.08 -14.11
CA THR A 159 0.73 -0.64 -12.99
C THR A 159 -0.76 -0.89 -13.25
N ALA A 160 -1.28 -0.63 -14.45
CA ALA A 160 -2.71 -0.67 -14.68
C ALA A 160 -3.09 -1.11 -16.10
N LEU A 161 -4.32 -1.59 -16.25
CA LEU A 161 -4.93 -1.92 -17.55
C LEU A 161 -5.63 -0.71 -18.17
N ASP A 162 -6.32 0.12 -17.36
CA ASP A 162 -7.03 1.32 -17.83
C ASP A 162 -6.02 2.39 -18.30
N PRO A 163 -6.11 2.86 -19.56
CA PRO A 163 -5.24 3.93 -20.06
C PRO A 163 -5.28 5.21 -19.22
N ARG A 164 -6.42 5.55 -18.63
CA ARG A 164 -6.54 6.73 -17.77
C ARG A 164 -5.71 6.58 -16.48
N VAL A 165 -5.68 5.38 -15.91
CA VAL A 165 -4.82 5.05 -14.76
C VAL A 165 -3.35 5.05 -15.16
N GLN A 166 -3.03 4.57 -16.37
CA GLN A 166 -1.67 4.65 -16.91
C GLN A 166 -1.21 6.11 -17.08
N ASP A 167 -2.09 6.99 -17.60
CA ASP A 167 -1.79 8.42 -17.74
C ASP A 167 -1.58 9.09 -16.37
N TYR A 168 -2.39 8.74 -15.37
CA TYR A 168 -2.19 9.19 -13.99
C TYR A 168 -0.84 8.72 -13.45
N ALA A 169 -0.50 7.43 -13.57
CA ALA A 169 0.77 6.89 -13.10
C ALA A 169 1.98 7.56 -13.78
N LEU A 170 1.88 7.85 -15.08
CA LEU A 170 2.89 8.63 -15.81
C LEU A 170 3.03 10.04 -15.24
N ALA A 171 1.93 10.73 -15.00
CA ALA A 171 1.92 12.09 -14.48
C ALA A 171 2.49 12.15 -13.04
N ALA A 172 2.10 11.21 -12.17
CA ALA A 172 2.59 11.12 -10.79
C ALA A 172 4.09 10.88 -10.72
N ASN A 173 4.67 10.19 -11.71
CA ASN A 173 6.09 9.89 -11.78
C ASN A 173 6.92 10.87 -12.65
N ALA A 174 6.29 11.83 -13.30
CA ALA A 174 6.93 12.67 -14.35
C ALA A 174 8.12 13.50 -13.85
N HIS A 175 8.19 13.81 -12.58
CA HIS A 175 9.27 14.61 -11.98
C HIS A 175 10.47 13.78 -11.51
N ARG A 176 10.39 12.44 -11.58
CA ARG A 176 11.46 11.52 -11.16
C ARG A 176 12.34 11.08 -12.32
N SER A 177 13.61 10.92 -12.04
CA SER A 177 14.53 10.22 -12.94
C SER A 177 14.33 8.70 -12.84
N ASN A 178 14.77 7.98 -13.89
CA ASN A 178 14.78 6.50 -13.86
C ASN A 178 15.59 5.96 -12.68
N SER A 179 16.73 6.60 -12.36
CA SER A 179 17.59 6.18 -11.25
C SER A 179 16.90 6.31 -9.90
N GLU A 180 16.07 7.34 -9.68
CA GLU A 180 15.28 7.48 -8.45
C GLU A 180 14.21 6.41 -8.37
N THR A 181 13.49 6.14 -9.46
CA THR A 181 12.49 5.06 -9.48
C THR A 181 13.12 3.69 -9.23
N VAL A 182 14.25 3.39 -9.87
CA VAL A 182 15.00 2.14 -9.62
C VAL A 182 15.50 2.08 -8.18
N ALA A 183 15.90 3.20 -7.58
CA ALA A 183 16.33 3.26 -6.19
C ALA A 183 15.17 2.95 -5.22
N ILE A 184 13.96 3.45 -5.48
CA ILE A 184 12.75 3.14 -4.72
C ILE A 184 12.49 1.62 -4.73
N LEU A 185 12.45 1.02 -5.91
CA LEU A 185 12.20 -0.42 -6.06
C LEU A 185 13.32 -1.27 -5.44
N SER A 186 14.57 -0.83 -5.56
CA SER A 186 15.71 -1.52 -4.95
C SER A 186 15.68 -1.43 -3.42
N SER A 187 15.33 -0.28 -2.86
CA SER A 187 15.18 -0.10 -1.41
C SER A 187 14.10 -1.04 -0.86
N LEU A 188 12.95 -1.13 -1.53
CA LEU A 188 11.89 -2.08 -1.18
C LEU A 188 12.42 -3.51 -1.14
N LEU A 189 13.09 -3.97 -2.17
CA LEU A 189 13.57 -5.34 -2.28
C LEU A 189 14.63 -5.69 -1.22
N ASN A 190 15.49 -4.73 -0.87
CA ASN A 190 16.58 -4.97 0.07
C ASN A 190 16.12 -4.92 1.53
N THR A 191 15.07 -4.18 1.85
CA THR A 191 14.69 -3.88 3.23
C THR A 191 13.34 -4.47 3.64
N ALA A 192 12.34 -4.47 2.77
CA ALA A 192 11.02 -5.00 3.07
C ALA A 192 10.99 -6.53 3.15
N LEU A 193 11.81 -7.19 2.33
CA LEU A 193 11.74 -8.64 2.16
C LEU A 193 12.72 -9.33 3.10
N ARG A 194 12.27 -9.58 4.33
CA ARG A 194 13.04 -10.27 5.36
C ARG A 194 12.37 -11.62 5.67
N PRO A 195 12.91 -12.75 5.19
CA PRO A 195 12.31 -14.06 5.43
C PRO A 195 12.15 -14.38 6.92
N GLU A 196 10.92 -14.57 7.34
CA GLU A 196 10.55 -15.01 8.68
C GLU A 196 9.38 -16.01 8.55
N PRO A 197 9.65 -17.26 8.12
CA PRO A 197 8.60 -18.21 7.73
C PRO A 197 7.62 -18.57 8.86
N GLY A 198 8.01 -18.36 10.11
CA GLY A 198 7.18 -18.58 11.30
C GLY A 198 6.22 -17.42 11.61
N TYR A 199 6.42 -16.24 11.04
CA TYR A 199 5.55 -15.09 11.30
C TYR A 199 4.16 -15.35 10.75
N ARG A 200 3.15 -14.96 11.53
CA ARG A 200 1.73 -14.96 11.17
C ARG A 200 1.16 -13.58 11.43
N LEU A 201 0.18 -13.19 10.63
CA LEU A 201 -0.52 -11.93 10.83
C LEU A 201 -1.31 -11.98 12.14
N PRO A 202 -1.03 -11.07 13.11
CA PRO A 202 -1.67 -11.11 14.43
C PRO A 202 -3.07 -10.49 14.44
N VAL A 203 -3.50 -9.90 13.33
CA VAL A 203 -4.76 -9.17 13.19
C VAL A 203 -5.54 -9.67 11.97
N PRO A 204 -6.85 -9.40 11.86
CA PRO A 204 -7.61 -9.64 10.64
C PRO A 204 -6.94 -9.01 9.42
N ALA A 205 -6.87 -9.75 8.33
CA ALA A 205 -6.23 -9.30 7.10
C ALA A 205 -7.10 -9.53 5.88
N LEU A 206 -7.07 -8.61 4.90
CA LEU A 206 -7.55 -8.84 3.55
C LEU A 206 -6.35 -8.87 2.61
N LEU A 207 -6.19 -9.97 1.90
CA LEU A 207 -5.19 -10.16 0.87
C LEU A 207 -5.90 -10.12 -0.49
N VAL A 208 -5.65 -9.09 -1.28
CA VAL A 208 -6.38 -8.84 -2.53
C VAL A 208 -5.42 -8.52 -3.67
N HIS A 209 -5.76 -8.95 -4.89
CA HIS A 209 -5.03 -8.60 -6.10
C HIS A 209 -5.94 -8.56 -7.33
N GLY A 210 -5.49 -7.89 -8.40
CA GLY A 210 -6.14 -7.95 -9.70
C GLY A 210 -5.90 -9.29 -10.41
N ASP A 211 -6.91 -9.80 -11.12
CA ASP A 211 -6.82 -11.06 -11.87
C ASP A 211 -5.85 -11.00 -13.06
N HIS A 212 -5.48 -9.80 -13.48
CA HIS A 212 -4.51 -9.52 -14.52
C HIS A 212 -3.21 -8.88 -13.99
N ASP A 213 -2.95 -8.93 -12.68
CA ASP A 213 -1.67 -8.47 -12.14
C ASP A 213 -0.53 -9.33 -12.70
N ARG A 214 0.43 -8.68 -13.36
CA ARG A 214 1.60 -9.29 -14.00
C ARG A 214 2.92 -8.90 -13.38
N ILE A 215 2.89 -8.22 -12.24
CA ILE A 215 4.10 -7.87 -11.49
C ILE A 215 4.55 -9.05 -10.64
N GLY A 216 5.61 -9.71 -11.08
CA GLY A 216 6.12 -10.90 -10.40
C GLY A 216 5.11 -12.04 -10.38
N ASP A 217 5.01 -12.73 -9.24
CA ASP A 217 4.09 -13.85 -9.01
C ASP A 217 3.06 -13.52 -7.90
N ILE A 218 2.56 -12.25 -7.92
CA ILE A 218 1.69 -11.75 -6.86
C ILE A 218 0.45 -12.62 -6.71
N ALA A 219 -0.23 -12.99 -7.79
CA ALA A 219 -1.45 -13.76 -7.74
C ALA A 219 -1.27 -15.13 -7.03
N THR A 220 -0.24 -15.90 -7.41
CA THR A 220 0.04 -17.20 -6.79
C THR A 220 0.56 -17.03 -5.36
N ALA A 221 1.45 -16.07 -5.14
CA ALA A 221 2.04 -15.80 -3.83
C ALA A 221 0.98 -15.35 -2.81
N THR A 222 0.05 -14.47 -3.22
CA THR A 222 -1.02 -13.97 -2.35
C THR A 222 -2.01 -15.07 -1.99
N ARG A 223 -2.39 -15.93 -2.94
CA ARG A 223 -3.24 -17.09 -2.67
C ARG A 223 -2.60 -18.03 -1.66
N GLY A 224 -1.35 -18.48 -1.91
CA GLY A 224 -0.63 -19.35 -0.99
C GLY A 224 -0.36 -18.72 0.37
N TRP A 225 -0.28 -17.38 0.43
CA TRP A 225 -0.18 -16.67 1.69
C TRP A 225 -1.51 -16.73 2.45
N ALA A 226 -2.64 -16.44 1.81
CA ALA A 226 -3.96 -16.50 2.43
C ALA A 226 -4.29 -17.89 3.00
N GLU A 227 -3.92 -18.97 2.29
CA GLU A 227 -4.15 -20.35 2.72
C GLU A 227 -3.45 -20.70 4.04
N ARG A 228 -2.35 -20.02 4.38
CA ARG A 228 -1.60 -20.27 5.62
C ARG A 228 -1.94 -19.31 6.76
N GLU A 229 -2.69 -18.24 6.51
CA GLU A 229 -3.01 -17.20 7.50
C GLU A 229 -4.44 -17.40 8.04
N PRO A 230 -4.60 -17.82 9.31
CA PRO A 230 -5.92 -18.14 9.85
C PRO A 230 -6.89 -16.96 9.93
N LEU A 231 -6.36 -15.73 9.97
CA LEU A 231 -7.13 -14.48 10.08
C LEU A 231 -7.24 -13.73 8.75
N ALA A 232 -6.80 -14.34 7.63
CA ALA A 232 -6.84 -13.69 6.34
C ALA A 232 -8.07 -14.08 5.52
N GLU A 233 -8.69 -13.06 4.93
CA GLU A 233 -9.62 -13.18 3.82
C GLU A 233 -8.86 -12.98 2.50
N TYR A 234 -9.34 -13.61 1.43
CA TYR A 234 -8.72 -13.52 0.12
C TYR A 234 -9.74 -13.08 -0.92
N ALA A 235 -9.37 -12.11 -1.74
CA ALA A 235 -10.20 -11.63 -2.84
C ALA A 235 -9.38 -11.42 -4.12
N VAL A 236 -10.06 -11.53 -5.26
CA VAL A 236 -9.51 -11.24 -6.58
C VAL A 236 -10.42 -10.22 -7.25
N ILE A 237 -9.84 -9.12 -7.74
CA ILE A 237 -10.56 -8.05 -8.41
C ILE A 237 -10.58 -8.32 -9.91
N THR A 238 -11.77 -8.44 -10.46
CA THR A 238 -11.99 -8.84 -11.85
C THR A 238 -11.60 -7.72 -12.82
N GLY A 239 -10.91 -8.07 -13.91
CA GLY A 239 -10.52 -7.12 -14.96
C GLY A 239 -9.52 -6.06 -14.50
N ALA A 240 -8.74 -6.34 -13.47
CA ALA A 240 -7.81 -5.40 -12.87
C ALA A 240 -6.36 -5.87 -12.96
N GLY A 241 -5.44 -4.94 -13.21
CA GLY A 241 -3.99 -5.14 -13.15
C GLY A 241 -3.44 -4.94 -11.76
N HIS A 242 -2.20 -4.42 -11.68
CA HIS A 242 -1.47 -4.24 -10.41
C HIS A 242 -2.03 -3.12 -9.52
N ALA A 243 -2.64 -2.09 -10.07
CA ALA A 243 -3.39 -1.12 -9.28
C ALA A 243 -4.88 -1.49 -9.29
N SER A 244 -5.22 -2.60 -8.62
CA SER A 244 -6.57 -3.16 -8.69
C SER A 244 -7.65 -2.22 -8.15
N ASN A 245 -7.31 -1.38 -7.20
CA ASN A 245 -8.16 -0.34 -6.64
C ASN A 245 -8.49 0.79 -7.63
N LEU A 246 -7.67 0.97 -8.67
CA LEU A 246 -7.85 1.98 -9.72
C LEU A 246 -8.46 1.40 -10.99
N ASP A 247 -8.09 0.17 -11.36
CA ASP A 247 -8.60 -0.47 -12.58
C ASP A 247 -10.07 -0.90 -12.45
N ASN A 248 -10.48 -1.39 -11.26
CA ASN A 248 -11.87 -1.71 -10.95
C ASN A 248 -12.25 -1.16 -9.57
N PRO A 249 -12.43 0.17 -9.46
CA PRO A 249 -12.66 0.83 -8.19
C PRO A 249 -13.97 0.42 -7.50
N GLU A 250 -15.00 0.07 -8.26
CA GLU A 250 -16.29 -0.31 -7.72
C GLU A 250 -16.19 -1.64 -6.96
N GLU A 251 -15.65 -2.68 -7.58
CA GLU A 251 -15.49 -4.00 -6.96
C GLU A 251 -14.49 -3.93 -5.79
N PHE A 252 -13.35 -3.25 -5.99
CA PHE A 252 -12.36 -3.08 -4.93
C PHE A 252 -12.96 -2.38 -3.70
N THR A 253 -13.70 -1.28 -3.90
CA THR A 253 -14.33 -0.53 -2.81
C THR A 253 -15.37 -1.37 -2.08
N ALA A 254 -16.17 -2.14 -2.80
CA ALA A 254 -17.17 -3.04 -2.18
C ALA A 254 -16.51 -4.11 -1.30
N VAL A 255 -15.47 -4.78 -1.82
CA VAL A 255 -14.69 -5.79 -1.07
C VAL A 255 -14.02 -5.17 0.16
N LEU A 256 -13.43 -3.98 -0.01
CA LEU A 256 -12.77 -3.26 1.08
C LEU A 256 -13.76 -2.91 2.20
N LEU A 257 -14.90 -2.28 1.87
CA LEU A 257 -15.91 -1.88 2.86
C LEU A 257 -16.51 -3.07 3.60
N GLU A 258 -16.77 -4.17 2.89
CA GLU A 258 -17.28 -5.40 3.50
C GLU A 258 -16.28 -5.98 4.52
N PHE A 259 -14.99 -6.05 4.17
CA PHE A 259 -13.94 -6.48 5.10
C PHE A 259 -13.83 -5.55 6.30
N LEU A 260 -13.74 -4.23 6.07
CA LEU A 260 -13.62 -3.23 7.13
C LEU A 260 -14.78 -3.31 8.12
N GLY A 261 -16.01 -3.46 7.63
CA GLY A 261 -17.19 -3.59 8.47
C GLY A 261 -17.13 -4.80 9.42
N ARG A 262 -16.60 -5.94 8.93
CA ARG A 262 -16.39 -7.14 9.77
C ARG A 262 -15.25 -6.97 10.75
N ALA A 263 -14.09 -6.52 10.29
CA ALA A 263 -12.87 -6.40 11.08
C ALA A 263 -13.03 -5.43 12.26
N THR A 264 -13.64 -4.26 12.00
CA THR A 264 -13.84 -3.25 13.06
C THR A 264 -14.97 -3.62 14.05
N ALA A 265 -16.00 -4.34 13.61
CA ALA A 265 -17.03 -4.84 14.49
C ALA A 265 -16.55 -5.96 15.45
N LEU A 266 -15.56 -6.75 15.05
CA LEU A 266 -14.93 -7.76 15.90
C LEU A 266 -14.16 -7.13 17.05
N THR A 267 -13.41 -6.07 16.79
CA THR A 267 -12.62 -5.37 17.81
C THR A 267 -13.51 -4.64 18.82
N ALA A 268 -14.58 -4.00 18.36
CA ALA A 268 -15.54 -3.33 19.24
C ALA A 268 -16.24 -4.27 20.25
N ARG A 269 -16.28 -5.58 19.96
CA ARG A 269 -16.83 -6.60 20.88
C ARG A 269 -15.81 -7.14 21.89
N GLN A 270 -14.54 -6.88 21.69
CA GLN A 270 -13.46 -7.34 22.58
C GLN A 270 -13.08 -6.31 23.63
N GLU A 271 -13.50 -5.06 23.51
CA GLU A 271 -13.36 -4.06 24.57
C GLU A 271 -14.30 -4.40 25.71
N PRO A 272 -13.80 -4.64 26.95
CA PRO A 272 -14.65 -4.82 28.11
C PRO A 272 -15.44 -3.53 28.33
N ALA A 273 -16.74 -3.66 28.51
CA ALA A 273 -17.59 -2.54 28.91
C ALA A 273 -16.99 -1.85 30.15
N ALA A 274 -16.62 -0.59 30.01
CA ALA A 274 -15.97 0.23 31.05
C ALA A 274 -16.91 0.46 32.25
#